data_ef43b6804f801803b46a32ba746cdaea
#
_entry.id   ef43b6804f801803b46a32ba746cdaea
#
_cell.length_a   1.000
_cell.length_b   1.000
_cell.length_c   1.000
_cell.angle_alpha   90.00
_cell.angle_beta   90.00
_cell.angle_gamma   90.00
#
_symmetry.space_group_name_H-M   'P 1'
#
loop_
_entity.id
_entity.type
_entity.pdbx_description
1 polymer ?
#
loop_
_entity_poly.entity_id
_entity_poly.type
_entity_poly.pdbx_seq_one_letter_code
_entity_poly.pdbx_strand_id
1 'polypeptide(L)'
;MSVNATSKFDNLRQKYDFLFVIYYRGHWCPFCMAYLRVLQDLSPTITAAGGCPVIVSAQDEEHLAEVRSSSGYTGEAINDPENTLAKRLAADGIIAVAITEWQGYPHGLAQPAILVIKKDGSVMETWAIVPSEMNLGGAKDRPDLHQVWENINAKLNDKQPSYARFSNQRELDDLA
;
A
#
# COMPACT_ATOMS: atom_id res chain seq x y z
N MET A 1 -10.90 20.24 -9.83
CA MET A 1 -11.21 19.61 -8.53
C MET A 1 -10.39 18.35 -8.37
N SER A 2 -9.65 18.22 -7.30
CA SER A 2 -8.98 16.95 -7.00
C SER A 2 -10.04 15.92 -6.63
N VAL A 3 -9.98 14.75 -7.27
CA VAL A 3 -10.81 13.59 -6.88
C VAL A 3 -10.32 13.16 -5.50
N ASN A 4 -11.22 13.01 -4.53
CA ASN A 4 -10.80 12.61 -3.20
C ASN A 4 -10.25 11.16 -3.21
N ALA A 5 -9.41 10.84 -2.23
CA ALA A 5 -8.69 9.57 -2.16
C ALA A 5 -9.62 8.35 -2.18
N THR A 6 -10.73 8.41 -1.45
CA THR A 6 -11.68 7.29 -1.38
C THR A 6 -12.40 7.07 -2.71
N SER A 7 -12.80 8.15 -3.39
CA SER A 7 -13.44 8.05 -4.71
C SER A 7 -12.47 7.52 -5.76
N LYS A 8 -11.21 7.96 -5.74
CA LYS A 8 -10.18 7.45 -6.64
C LYS A 8 -9.95 5.96 -6.44
N PHE A 9 -9.83 5.54 -5.20
CA PHE A 9 -9.68 4.12 -4.84
C PHE A 9 -10.87 3.30 -5.37
N ASP A 10 -12.10 3.75 -5.12
CA ASP A 10 -13.30 3.04 -5.56
C ASP A 10 -13.38 2.94 -7.09
N ASN A 11 -13.05 4.02 -7.79
CA ASN A 11 -13.03 4.03 -9.25
C ASN A 11 -12.02 3.04 -9.81
N LEU A 12 -10.82 2.99 -9.25
CA LEU A 12 -9.79 2.03 -9.66
C LEU A 12 -10.23 0.59 -9.39
N ARG A 13 -10.86 0.34 -8.23
CA ARG A 13 -11.36 -1.00 -7.88
C ARG A 13 -12.43 -1.49 -8.85
N GLN A 14 -13.29 -0.59 -9.35
CA GLN A 14 -14.30 -0.96 -10.35
C GLN A 14 -13.71 -1.24 -11.73
N LYS A 15 -12.54 -0.69 -12.02
CA LYS A 15 -11.92 -0.74 -13.34
C LYS A 15 -11.06 -1.98 -13.56
N TYR A 16 -10.44 -2.52 -12.51
CA TYR A 16 -9.50 -3.65 -12.58
C TYR A 16 -10.01 -4.85 -11.80
N ASP A 17 -9.51 -6.04 -12.11
CA ASP A 17 -9.88 -7.28 -11.42
C ASP A 17 -9.44 -7.26 -9.95
N PHE A 18 -8.28 -6.66 -9.68
CA PHE A 18 -7.78 -6.42 -8.33
C PHE A 18 -6.86 -5.21 -8.30
N LEU A 19 -6.68 -4.64 -7.09
CA LEU A 19 -5.69 -3.60 -6.83
C LEU A 19 -4.58 -4.18 -5.97
N PHE A 20 -3.34 -3.84 -6.31
CA PHE A 20 -2.15 -4.14 -5.53
C PHE A 20 -1.66 -2.82 -4.92
N VAL A 21 -2.05 -2.56 -3.67
CA VAL A 21 -1.91 -1.26 -3.02
C VAL A 21 -0.74 -1.27 -2.06
N ILE A 22 0.15 -0.28 -2.21
CA ILE A 22 1.29 -0.07 -1.33
C ILE A 22 1.18 1.30 -0.69
N TYR A 23 1.07 1.35 0.64
CA TYR A 23 1.26 2.57 1.42
C TYR A 23 2.74 2.83 1.63
N TYR A 24 3.16 4.07 1.43
CA TYR A 24 4.54 4.51 1.65
C TYR A 24 4.55 5.80 2.47
N ARG A 25 5.67 6.07 3.14
CA ARG A 25 5.79 7.19 4.08
C ARG A 25 5.90 8.54 3.36
N GLY A 26 6.73 8.62 2.33
CA GLY A 26 6.94 9.85 1.56
C GLY A 26 8.15 9.76 0.65
N HIS A 27 8.32 10.80 -0.18
CA HIS A 27 9.43 10.91 -1.14
C HIS A 27 10.82 10.87 -0.46
N TRP A 28 10.87 11.30 0.80
CA TRP A 28 12.10 11.40 1.60
C TRP A 28 12.57 10.08 2.21
N CYS A 29 11.78 9.03 2.12
CA CYS A 29 12.06 7.74 2.74
C CYS A 29 12.80 6.82 1.76
N PRO A 30 14.12 6.56 1.92
CA PRO A 30 14.87 5.73 0.97
C PRO A 30 14.39 4.28 0.92
N PHE A 31 13.94 3.70 2.04
CA PHE A 31 13.34 2.37 2.07
C PHE A 31 12.06 2.32 1.25
N CYS A 32 11.25 3.38 1.31
CA CYS A 32 10.02 3.49 0.53
C CYS A 32 10.33 3.59 -0.97
N MET A 33 11.28 4.44 -1.34
CA MET A 33 11.64 4.61 -2.75
C MET A 33 12.20 3.31 -3.35
N ALA A 34 13.03 2.58 -2.61
CA ALA A 34 13.53 1.27 -3.02
C ALA A 34 12.38 0.26 -3.18
N TYR A 35 11.42 0.28 -2.27
CA TYR A 35 10.26 -0.62 -2.29
C TYR A 35 9.36 -0.35 -3.51
N LEU A 36 9.12 0.91 -3.82
CA LEU A 36 8.34 1.32 -5.01
C LEU A 36 9.05 0.98 -6.31
N ARG A 37 10.38 0.94 -6.32
CA ARG A 37 11.15 0.49 -7.48
C ARG A 37 10.91 -0.98 -7.76
N VAL A 38 10.86 -1.81 -6.73
CA VAL A 38 10.50 -3.23 -6.87
C VAL A 38 9.06 -3.37 -7.38
N LEU A 39 8.13 -2.56 -6.85
CA LEU A 39 6.75 -2.54 -7.35
C LEU A 39 6.70 -2.19 -8.83
N GLN A 40 7.49 -1.23 -9.29
CA GLN A 40 7.57 -0.87 -10.71
C GLN A 40 8.05 -2.05 -11.55
N ASP A 41 9.06 -2.78 -11.08
CA ASP A 41 9.57 -3.97 -11.78
C ASP A 41 8.51 -5.07 -11.87
N LEU A 42 7.64 -5.21 -10.87
CA LEU A 42 6.54 -6.18 -10.85
C LEU A 42 5.30 -5.71 -11.63
N SER A 43 5.18 -4.41 -11.90
CA SER A 43 3.98 -3.82 -12.49
C SER A 43 3.53 -4.47 -13.80
N PRO A 44 4.40 -4.80 -14.76
CA PRO A 44 3.98 -5.50 -15.98
C PRO A 44 3.33 -6.86 -15.71
N THR A 45 3.87 -7.61 -14.75
CA THR A 45 3.33 -8.92 -14.36
C THR A 45 1.98 -8.80 -13.66
N ILE A 46 1.85 -7.83 -12.74
CA ILE A 46 0.59 -7.53 -12.05
C ILE A 46 -0.49 -7.12 -13.05
N THR A 47 -0.15 -6.22 -13.97
CA THR A 47 -1.06 -5.73 -15.01
C THR A 47 -1.50 -6.87 -15.95
N ALA A 48 -0.58 -7.74 -16.35
CA ALA A 48 -0.89 -8.89 -17.19
C ALA A 48 -1.87 -9.88 -16.51
N ALA A 49 -1.87 -9.92 -15.18
CA ALA A 49 -2.80 -10.76 -14.40
C ALA A 49 -4.17 -10.09 -14.16
N GLY A 50 -4.40 -8.89 -14.67
CA GLY A 50 -5.66 -8.14 -14.51
C GLY A 50 -5.65 -7.13 -13.36
N GLY A 51 -4.53 -6.96 -12.68
CA GLY A 51 -4.39 -6.05 -11.54
C GLY A 51 -3.92 -4.66 -11.90
N CYS A 52 -3.99 -3.78 -10.90
CA CYS A 52 -3.49 -2.42 -11.00
C CYS A 52 -2.64 -2.12 -9.76
N PRO A 53 -1.34 -1.84 -9.91
CA PRO A 53 -0.54 -1.30 -8.83
C PRO A 53 -1.03 0.09 -8.46
N VAL A 54 -1.11 0.38 -7.16
CA VAL A 54 -1.52 1.70 -6.64
C VAL A 54 -0.62 2.04 -5.46
N ILE A 55 -0.07 3.22 -5.46
CA ILE A 55 0.68 3.73 -4.30
C ILE A 55 -0.15 4.78 -3.56
N VAL A 56 -0.07 4.77 -2.23
CA VAL A 56 -0.83 5.70 -1.38
C VAL A 56 0.09 6.30 -0.32
N SER A 57 -0.01 7.60 -0.09
CA SER A 57 0.68 8.27 1.01
C SER A 57 -0.16 9.40 1.59
N ALA A 58 0.23 9.85 2.79
CA ALA A 58 -0.33 11.05 3.42
C ALA A 58 0.36 12.34 2.96
N GLN A 59 1.10 12.30 1.86
CA GLN A 59 1.70 13.49 1.27
C GLN A 59 0.71 14.22 0.35
N ASP A 60 0.94 15.52 0.19
CA ASP A 60 0.27 16.30 -0.84
C ASP A 60 0.73 15.90 -2.24
N GLU A 61 -0.11 16.15 -3.23
CA GLU A 61 0.16 15.79 -4.63
C GLU A 61 1.42 16.45 -5.19
N GLU A 62 1.83 17.59 -4.64
CA GLU A 62 3.03 18.30 -5.09
C GLU A 62 4.32 17.47 -4.97
N HIS A 63 4.36 16.47 -4.08
CA HIS A 63 5.51 15.59 -3.90
C HIS A 63 5.55 14.39 -4.86
N LEU A 64 4.50 14.18 -5.64
CA LEU A 64 4.38 12.99 -6.50
C LEU A 64 5.45 12.94 -7.59
N ALA A 65 5.79 14.10 -8.18
CA ALA A 65 6.85 14.17 -9.20
C ALA A 65 8.19 13.67 -8.66
N GLU A 66 8.53 14.03 -7.42
CA GLU A 66 9.75 13.59 -6.77
C GLU A 66 9.72 12.10 -6.43
N VAL A 67 8.56 11.58 -5.97
CA VAL A 67 8.38 10.14 -5.76
C VAL A 67 8.64 9.37 -7.05
N ARG A 68 8.07 9.81 -8.16
CA ARG A 68 8.25 9.17 -9.47
C ARG A 68 9.71 9.21 -9.94
N SER A 69 10.36 10.37 -9.76
CA SER A 69 11.77 10.54 -10.12
C SER A 69 12.69 9.65 -9.28
N SER A 70 12.47 9.60 -7.97
CA SER A 70 13.32 8.83 -7.04
C SER A 70 13.12 7.32 -7.11
N SER A 71 11.90 6.87 -7.38
CA SER A 71 11.54 5.45 -7.39
C SER A 71 11.46 4.83 -8.78
N GLY A 72 11.22 5.63 -9.82
CA GLY A 72 10.92 5.14 -11.17
C GLY A 72 9.49 4.63 -11.35
N TYR A 73 8.65 4.74 -10.32
CA TYR A 73 7.27 4.27 -10.38
C TYR A 73 6.44 5.16 -11.30
N THR A 74 5.70 4.56 -12.25
CA THR A 74 4.90 5.27 -13.26
C THR A 74 3.40 5.00 -13.17
N GLY A 75 2.97 4.13 -12.26
CA GLY A 75 1.57 3.69 -12.15
C GLY A 75 0.67 4.67 -11.41
N GLU A 76 -0.49 4.16 -11.00
CA GLU A 76 -1.50 4.93 -10.26
C GLU A 76 -1.01 5.33 -8.88
N ALA A 77 -1.38 6.55 -8.47
CA ALA A 77 -1.02 7.10 -7.17
C ALA A 77 -2.21 7.82 -6.54
N ILE A 78 -2.36 7.67 -5.23
CA ILE A 78 -3.35 8.37 -4.42
C ILE A 78 -2.62 9.17 -3.35
N ASN A 79 -2.79 10.48 -3.35
CA ASN A 79 -2.31 11.36 -2.29
C ASN A 79 -3.47 11.65 -1.35
N ASP A 80 -3.29 11.34 -0.06
CA ASP A 80 -4.34 11.38 0.95
C ASP A 80 -3.84 12.04 2.24
N PRO A 81 -3.57 13.35 2.23
CA PRO A 81 -2.98 14.02 3.38
C PRO A 81 -3.83 13.96 4.65
N GLU A 82 -5.13 13.76 4.53
CA GLU A 82 -6.03 13.63 5.69
C GLU A 82 -6.22 12.18 6.15
N ASN A 83 -5.59 11.21 5.50
CA ASN A 83 -5.73 9.77 5.78
C ASN A 83 -7.18 9.27 5.73
N THR A 84 -8.00 9.87 4.88
CA THR A 84 -9.43 9.50 4.75
C THR A 84 -9.60 8.07 4.26
N LEU A 85 -8.77 7.63 3.32
CA LEU A 85 -8.81 6.26 2.81
C LEU A 85 -8.39 5.25 3.87
N ALA A 86 -7.30 5.50 4.59
CA ALA A 86 -6.83 4.61 5.66
C ALA A 86 -7.90 4.45 6.75
N LYS A 87 -8.56 5.53 7.14
CA LYS A 87 -9.65 5.51 8.14
C LYS A 87 -10.85 4.71 7.64
N ARG A 88 -11.23 4.90 6.38
CA ARG A 88 -12.33 4.13 5.79
C ARG A 88 -12.01 2.64 5.70
N LEU A 89 -10.81 2.27 5.27
CA LEU A 89 -10.40 0.87 5.18
C LEU A 89 -10.41 0.18 6.55
N ALA A 90 -10.02 0.89 7.61
CA ALA A 90 -10.10 0.39 8.97
C ALA A 90 -11.56 0.24 9.44
N ALA A 91 -12.40 1.25 9.19
CA ALA A 91 -13.84 1.22 9.53
C ALA A 91 -14.58 0.07 8.81
N ASP A 92 -14.18 -0.25 7.59
CA ASP A 92 -14.74 -1.36 6.80
C ASP A 92 -14.16 -2.74 7.22
N GLY A 93 -13.26 -2.78 8.19
CA GLY A 93 -12.65 -4.03 8.65
C GLY A 93 -11.67 -4.66 7.66
N ILE A 94 -11.04 -3.86 6.80
CA ILE A 94 -10.17 -4.35 5.72
C ILE A 94 -8.72 -4.39 6.15
N ILE A 95 -8.15 -3.26 6.61
CA ILE A 95 -6.75 -3.17 7.00
C ILE A 95 -6.55 -2.03 8.03
N ALA A 96 -5.61 -2.23 8.93
CA ALA A 96 -5.24 -1.29 9.98
C ALA A 96 -3.91 -0.60 9.68
N VAL A 97 -3.91 0.36 8.76
CA VAL A 97 -2.70 1.16 8.46
C VAL A 97 -2.35 2.01 9.67
N ALA A 98 -1.11 1.90 10.15
CA ALA A 98 -0.64 2.71 11.27
C ALA A 98 -0.46 4.17 10.84
N ILE A 99 -0.98 5.08 11.65
CA ILE A 99 -0.83 6.52 11.44
C ILE A 99 -0.10 7.09 12.65
N THR A 100 1.06 7.70 12.42
CA THR A 100 1.93 8.22 13.48
C THR A 100 2.13 9.72 13.33
N GLU A 101 2.41 10.40 14.44
CA GLU A 101 2.76 11.81 14.42
C GLU A 101 4.10 12.00 13.68
N TRP A 102 4.14 13.00 12.79
CA TRP A 102 5.34 13.35 12.04
C TRP A 102 5.29 14.80 11.60
N GLN A 103 6.40 15.50 11.73
CA GLN A 103 6.49 16.91 11.31
C GLN A 103 6.18 17.04 9.81
N GLY A 104 5.31 18.00 9.46
CA GLY A 104 4.87 18.20 8.09
C GLY A 104 3.65 17.40 7.68
N TYR A 105 3.11 16.58 8.58
CA TYR A 105 1.91 15.77 8.34
C TYR A 105 0.82 16.12 9.36
N PRO A 106 0.01 17.16 9.07
CA PRO A 106 -0.98 17.66 10.07
C PRO A 106 -1.99 16.60 10.53
N HIS A 107 -2.28 15.62 9.70
CA HIS A 107 -3.22 14.53 10.02
C HIS A 107 -2.52 13.19 10.26
N GLY A 108 -1.20 13.21 10.44
CA GLY A 108 -0.38 12.04 10.67
C GLY A 108 0.22 11.43 9.42
N LEU A 109 1.28 10.69 9.63
CA LEU A 109 2.02 9.96 8.60
C LEU A 109 1.48 8.54 8.50
N ALA A 110 0.98 8.15 7.34
CA ALA A 110 0.62 6.76 7.09
C ALA A 110 1.88 5.91 6.93
N GLN A 111 1.96 4.82 7.69
CA GLN A 111 3.08 3.90 7.70
C GLN A 111 2.93 2.83 6.61
N PRO A 112 4.02 2.13 6.23
CA PRO A 112 3.97 1.12 5.19
C PRO A 112 2.91 0.05 5.41
N ALA A 113 2.20 -0.27 4.33
CA ALA A 113 1.19 -1.31 4.31
C ALA A 113 1.02 -1.87 2.90
N ILE A 114 0.49 -3.08 2.83
CA ILE A 114 0.17 -3.77 1.58
C ILE A 114 -1.29 -4.23 1.66
N LEU A 115 -2.05 -3.93 0.62
CA LEU A 115 -3.43 -4.41 0.49
C LEU A 115 -3.62 -4.93 -0.93
N VAL A 116 -4.03 -6.18 -1.07
CA VAL A 116 -4.46 -6.71 -2.36
C VAL A 116 -5.93 -7.05 -2.25
N ILE A 117 -6.76 -6.31 -2.99
CA ILE A 117 -8.21 -6.36 -2.90
C ILE A 117 -8.82 -6.53 -4.29
N LYS A 118 -9.77 -7.44 -4.41
CA LYS A 118 -10.49 -7.69 -5.65
C LYS A 118 -11.61 -6.69 -5.88
N LYS A 119 -12.11 -6.67 -7.11
CA LYS A 119 -13.22 -5.82 -7.54
C LYS A 119 -14.48 -6.05 -6.70
N ASP A 120 -14.75 -7.27 -6.28
CA ASP A 120 -15.91 -7.63 -5.44
C ASP A 120 -15.74 -7.26 -3.95
N GLY A 121 -14.58 -6.72 -3.57
CA GLY A 121 -14.26 -6.35 -2.20
C GLY A 121 -13.58 -7.45 -1.38
N SER A 122 -13.41 -8.66 -1.93
CA SER A 122 -12.69 -9.72 -1.23
C SER A 122 -11.19 -9.40 -1.15
N VAL A 123 -10.60 -9.68 0.01
CA VAL A 123 -9.21 -9.35 0.31
C VAL A 123 -8.32 -10.57 0.09
N MET A 124 -7.29 -10.41 -0.72
CA MET A 124 -6.33 -11.48 -1.01
C MET A 124 -5.11 -11.43 -0.08
N GLU A 125 -4.69 -10.24 0.32
CA GLU A 125 -3.54 -10.06 1.22
C GLU A 125 -3.66 -8.73 1.96
N THR A 126 -3.28 -8.74 3.23
CA THR A 126 -3.06 -7.53 4.03
C THR A 126 -1.78 -7.65 4.82
N TRP A 127 -1.04 -6.57 4.88
CA TRP A 127 0.07 -6.40 5.79
C TRP A 127 0.18 -4.92 6.16
N ALA A 128 0.28 -4.61 7.43
CA ALA A 128 0.49 -3.23 7.89
C ALA A 128 1.56 -3.26 8.98
N ILE A 129 2.61 -2.47 8.83
CA ILE A 129 3.73 -2.49 9.77
C ILE A 129 3.29 -2.06 11.16
N VAL A 130 3.88 -2.69 12.19
CA VAL A 130 3.82 -2.22 13.58
C VAL A 130 5.07 -1.38 13.80
N PRO A 131 4.96 -0.04 13.87
CA PRO A 131 6.14 0.82 14.06
C PRO A 131 6.81 0.56 15.41
N SER A 132 8.14 0.45 15.39
CA SER A 132 8.96 0.22 16.60
C SER A 132 10.36 0.80 16.38
N GLU A 133 11.13 0.91 17.46
CA GLU A 133 12.55 1.28 17.35
C GLU A 133 13.33 0.27 16.51
N MET A 134 12.98 -1.01 16.60
CA MET A 134 13.64 -2.10 15.87
C MET A 134 13.53 -1.96 14.36
N ASN A 135 12.46 -1.33 13.86
CA ASN A 135 12.25 -1.10 12.43
C ASN A 135 12.33 0.38 12.05
N LEU A 136 13.07 1.17 12.83
CA LEU A 136 13.30 2.61 12.62
C LEU A 136 11.98 3.39 12.51
N GLY A 137 11.04 3.10 13.42
CA GLY A 137 9.74 3.78 13.47
C GLY A 137 8.79 3.41 12.34
N GLY A 138 9.01 2.26 11.68
CA GLY A 138 8.19 1.77 10.57
C GLY A 138 8.88 1.85 9.20
N ALA A 139 10.17 2.20 9.16
CA ALA A 139 10.86 2.36 7.87
C ALA A 139 11.25 1.03 7.22
N LYS A 140 11.65 0.04 7.99
CA LYS A 140 12.17 -1.24 7.48
C LYS A 140 11.44 -2.46 8.06
N ASP A 141 11.90 -3.65 7.71
CA ASP A 141 11.31 -4.95 8.07
C ASP A 141 9.96 -5.18 7.37
N ARG A 142 9.97 -4.97 6.07
CA ARG A 142 8.83 -5.18 5.19
C ARG A 142 8.89 -6.53 4.51
N PRO A 143 7.74 -7.11 4.12
CA PRO A 143 7.72 -8.31 3.29
C PRO A 143 8.44 -8.07 1.95
N ASP A 144 9.11 -9.09 1.46
CA ASP A 144 9.64 -9.09 0.09
C ASP A 144 8.47 -9.06 -0.89
N LEU A 145 8.40 -8.04 -1.75
CA LEU A 145 7.28 -7.89 -2.71
C LEU A 145 7.21 -9.01 -3.73
N HIS A 146 8.34 -9.62 -4.10
CA HIS A 146 8.32 -10.78 -4.99
C HIS A 146 7.60 -11.94 -4.33
N GLN A 147 7.84 -12.19 -3.04
CA GLN A 147 7.16 -13.23 -2.27
C GLN A 147 5.67 -12.93 -2.13
N VAL A 148 5.31 -11.69 -1.85
CA VAL A 148 3.90 -11.26 -1.79
C VAL A 148 3.23 -11.54 -3.14
N TRP A 149 3.85 -11.14 -4.22
CA TRP A 149 3.31 -11.35 -5.57
C TRP A 149 3.20 -12.84 -5.91
N GLU A 150 4.19 -13.66 -5.57
CA GLU A 150 4.10 -15.11 -5.77
C GLU A 150 2.90 -15.72 -5.06
N ASN A 151 2.64 -15.31 -3.82
CA ASN A 151 1.46 -15.75 -3.08
C ASN A 151 0.15 -15.33 -3.75
N ILE A 152 0.07 -14.09 -4.22
CA ILE A 152 -1.11 -13.58 -4.94
C ILE A 152 -1.31 -14.35 -6.25
N ASN A 153 -0.26 -14.51 -7.02
CA ASN A 153 -0.32 -15.25 -8.28
C ASN A 153 -0.75 -16.71 -8.07
N ALA A 154 -0.27 -17.35 -7.02
CA ALA A 154 -0.70 -18.70 -6.65
C ALA A 154 -2.21 -18.74 -6.36
N LYS A 155 -2.71 -17.81 -5.55
CA LYS A 155 -4.15 -17.71 -5.24
C LYS A 155 -5.00 -17.44 -6.48
N LEU A 156 -4.53 -16.61 -7.40
CA LEU A 156 -5.21 -16.32 -8.66
C LEU A 156 -5.33 -17.56 -9.57
N ASN A 157 -4.41 -18.52 -9.42
CA ASN A 157 -4.37 -19.76 -10.18
C ASN A 157 -4.82 -20.97 -9.38
N ASP A 158 -5.56 -20.76 -8.29
CA ASP A 158 -6.09 -21.80 -7.40
C ASP A 158 -5.02 -22.75 -6.83
N LYS A 159 -3.81 -22.20 -6.59
CA LYS A 159 -2.68 -22.91 -5.99
C LYS A 159 -2.44 -22.45 -4.56
N GLN A 160 -1.78 -23.29 -3.77
CA GLN A 160 -1.39 -22.95 -2.40
C GLN A 160 -0.29 -21.90 -2.40
N PRO A 161 -0.37 -20.86 -1.54
CA PRO A 161 0.71 -19.90 -1.37
C PRO A 161 2.00 -20.58 -0.90
N SER A 162 3.14 -20.15 -1.45
CA SER A 162 4.46 -20.69 -1.12
C SER A 162 5.04 -20.16 0.18
N TYR A 163 4.60 -18.98 0.61
CA TYR A 163 5.14 -18.27 1.77
C TYR A 163 4.10 -18.15 2.87
N ALA A 164 4.55 -18.27 4.12
CA ALA A 164 3.71 -18.08 5.29
C ALA A 164 3.32 -16.60 5.46
N ARG A 165 2.40 -16.34 6.40
CA ARG A 165 2.00 -14.99 6.78
C ARG A 165 3.24 -14.17 7.20
N PHE A 166 3.31 -12.93 6.72
CA PHE A 166 4.44 -12.05 7.00
C PHE A 166 4.39 -11.50 8.43
N SER A 167 5.57 -11.31 9.03
CA SER A 167 5.71 -10.81 10.39
C SER A 167 5.57 -9.27 10.49
N ASN A 168 5.57 -8.74 11.72
CA ASN A 168 5.44 -7.31 12.01
C ASN A 168 4.14 -6.70 11.49
N GLN A 169 3.08 -7.49 11.42
CA GLN A 169 1.78 -7.05 10.94
C GLN A 169 0.94 -6.49 12.07
N ARG A 170 0.34 -5.31 11.81
CA ARG A 170 -0.67 -4.72 12.68
C ARG A 170 -2.03 -5.38 12.43
N GLU A 171 -2.73 -5.71 13.49
CA GLU A 171 -4.07 -6.29 13.42
C GLU A 171 -5.14 -5.21 13.55
N LEU A 172 -6.35 -5.51 13.08
CA LEU A 172 -7.49 -4.59 13.21
C LEU A 172 -7.84 -4.31 14.66
N ASP A 173 -7.66 -5.28 15.54
CA ASP A 173 -7.94 -5.15 16.97
C ASP A 173 -7.02 -4.14 17.67
N ASP A 174 -5.87 -3.82 17.08
CA ASP A 174 -4.93 -2.82 17.59
C ASP A 174 -5.46 -1.39 17.48
N LEU A 175 -6.61 -1.21 16.84
CA LEU A 175 -7.27 0.09 16.68
C LEU A 175 -8.19 0.47 17.86
N ALA A 176 -8.38 -0.44 18.79
CA ALA A 176 -9.26 -0.23 19.94
C ALA A 176 -8.66 0.76 20.96
#